data_ee47109a084c646ee26fde5840817150
#
_entry.id   ee47109a084c646ee26fde5840817150
#
_cell.length_a   1.000
_cell.length_b   1.000
_cell.length_c   1.000
_cell.angle_alpha   90.00
_cell.angle_beta   90.00
_cell.angle_gamma   90.00
#
_symmetry.space_group_name_H-M   'P 1'
#
loop_
_entity.id
_entity.type
_entity.pdbx_description
1 polymer ?
#
loop_
_entity_poly.entity_id
_entity_poly.type
_entity_poly.pdbx_seq_one_letter_code
_entity_poly.pdbx_strand_id
1 'polypeptide(L)'
;MKGRETEPLAARMRPTTLEEVVGQDHILGEGKLLRRVIEADRLTNIILYGPPGCGKTTLAEVVAKTTKRNFVRLSGVLSGVADIRKICERARDELGGRGTILFIDEIHRFNKSQQDVLLPYVEDGTVVLIGATTHNPNFFINTPLTSRSLVFELHALEPAAIARLLERALADKEKGYGATPSKLDDDARDFLAEICDGDARHALTALEIAMRSTPKGDDGAVHLTLEVIQECVQRRQVRYDKKEDGHYDTISAFIKSIRGSDPDAAVYWLGKMLTAGEDPRFIARRLVISASEDIGNADPRGISVAVAAMQACEFVGMPECAINLSQATTYLATAPKSNASCMAISEAMADVEAGAVQPVPEHLKNKHVKAIGSAEVTEYKYPHNFANHYVKQAYLTVPKKYYRPTEEGYEATISKRLASLGRS
;
A
#
# COMPACT_ATOMS: atom_id res chain seq x y z
N MET A 1 -1.24 -25.92 -31.41
CA MET A 1 -2.33 -25.20 -30.71
C MET A 1 -2.72 -25.79 -29.34
N LYS A 2 -2.44 -27.04 -29.01
CA LYS A 2 -2.81 -27.69 -27.72
C LYS A 2 -2.06 -27.21 -26.45
N GLY A 3 -1.03 -26.39 -26.54
CA GLY A 3 -0.25 -25.95 -25.36
C GLY A 3 -0.68 -24.65 -24.73
N ARG A 4 -1.54 -23.84 -25.37
CA ARG A 4 -2.01 -22.54 -24.83
C ARG A 4 -3.30 -22.62 -23.99
N GLU A 5 -4.07 -23.68 -24.12
CA GLU A 5 -5.31 -23.87 -23.34
C GLU A 5 -5.07 -24.18 -21.86
N THR A 6 -3.85 -24.58 -21.49
CA THR A 6 -3.47 -24.86 -20.10
C THR A 6 -2.96 -23.64 -19.34
N GLU A 7 -2.60 -22.55 -20.03
CA GLU A 7 -2.14 -21.33 -19.41
C GLU A 7 -3.34 -20.48 -18.95
N PRO A 8 -3.36 -19.96 -17.69
CA PRO A 8 -4.46 -19.13 -17.18
C PRO A 8 -4.73 -17.92 -18.06
N LEU A 9 -6.02 -17.55 -18.22
CA LEU A 9 -6.43 -16.39 -19.01
C LEU A 9 -5.70 -15.11 -18.60
N ALA A 10 -5.54 -14.88 -17.30
CA ALA A 10 -4.80 -13.74 -16.77
C ALA A 10 -3.32 -13.68 -17.22
N ALA A 11 -2.71 -14.81 -17.53
CA ALA A 11 -1.35 -14.85 -18.08
C ALA A 11 -1.35 -14.63 -19.59
N ARG A 12 -2.29 -15.26 -20.32
CA ARG A 12 -2.45 -15.11 -21.78
C ARG A 12 -2.79 -13.68 -22.20
N MET A 13 -3.63 -13.00 -21.41
CA MET A 13 -4.09 -11.63 -21.67
C MET A 13 -3.09 -10.55 -21.26
N ARG A 14 -1.89 -10.93 -20.78
CA ARG A 14 -0.87 -9.92 -20.44
C ARG A 14 -0.53 -9.03 -21.65
N PRO A 15 -0.50 -7.72 -21.46
CA PRO A 15 0.01 -6.78 -22.45
C PRO A 15 1.41 -7.14 -22.95
N THR A 16 1.63 -6.90 -24.21
CA THR A 16 2.94 -7.05 -24.86
C THR A 16 3.54 -5.74 -25.30
N THR A 17 2.74 -4.70 -25.40
CA THR A 17 3.13 -3.32 -25.73
C THR A 17 2.59 -2.33 -24.70
N LEU A 18 3.09 -1.10 -24.70
CA LEU A 18 2.62 -0.05 -23.80
C LEU A 18 1.17 0.33 -24.04
N GLU A 19 0.74 0.30 -25.31
CA GLU A 19 -0.64 0.65 -25.73
C GLU A 19 -1.65 -0.38 -25.26
N GLU A 20 -1.23 -1.63 -25.03
CA GLU A 20 -2.09 -2.69 -24.47
C GLU A 20 -2.28 -2.57 -22.96
N VAL A 21 -1.44 -1.78 -22.25
CA VAL A 21 -1.57 -1.57 -20.81
C VAL A 21 -2.81 -0.74 -20.55
N VAL A 22 -3.70 -1.26 -19.72
CA VAL A 22 -4.95 -0.60 -19.36
C VAL A 22 -4.80 0.16 -18.06
N GLY A 23 -5.27 1.40 -18.01
CA GLY A 23 -5.14 2.30 -16.86
C GLY A 23 -3.69 2.82 -16.72
N GLN A 24 -3.38 3.41 -15.57
CA GLN A 24 -2.06 3.98 -15.24
C GLN A 24 -1.69 5.21 -16.09
N ASP A 25 -2.68 5.94 -16.62
CA ASP A 25 -2.48 7.10 -17.50
C ASP A 25 -1.67 8.21 -16.82
N HIS A 26 -1.69 8.30 -15.49
CA HIS A 26 -0.92 9.25 -14.70
C HIS A 26 0.60 9.03 -14.80
N ILE A 27 1.08 7.82 -15.14
CA ILE A 27 2.50 7.49 -15.33
C ILE A 27 2.84 7.06 -16.78
N LEU A 28 1.87 6.51 -17.53
CA LEU A 28 2.05 5.98 -18.87
C LEU A 28 1.40 6.84 -19.97
N GLY A 29 0.60 7.84 -19.62
CA GLY A 29 -0.01 8.76 -20.58
C GLY A 29 1.02 9.47 -21.45
N GLU A 30 0.58 10.06 -22.53
CA GLU A 30 1.44 10.79 -23.46
C GLU A 30 2.24 11.90 -22.73
N GLY A 31 3.54 11.97 -22.98
CA GLY A 31 4.44 12.94 -22.35
C GLY A 31 4.82 12.64 -20.89
N LYS A 32 4.31 11.59 -20.26
CA LYS A 32 4.66 11.21 -18.88
C LYS A 32 6.08 10.66 -18.79
N LEU A 33 6.71 10.87 -17.63
CA LEU A 33 8.12 10.56 -17.42
C LEU A 33 8.45 9.09 -17.72
N LEU A 34 7.69 8.14 -17.16
CA LEU A 34 7.96 6.72 -17.35
C LEU A 34 7.86 6.33 -18.83
N ARG A 35 6.83 6.79 -19.53
CA ARG A 35 6.67 6.53 -20.97
C ARG A 35 7.84 7.08 -21.78
N ARG A 36 8.24 8.33 -21.55
CA ARG A 36 9.38 8.96 -22.26
C ARG A 36 10.70 8.20 -22.04
N VAL A 37 10.95 7.74 -20.82
CA VAL A 37 12.17 6.98 -20.47
C VAL A 37 12.21 5.63 -21.19
N ILE A 38 11.05 4.96 -21.30
CA ILE A 38 10.92 3.68 -22.00
C ILE A 38 11.12 3.88 -23.53
N GLU A 39 10.41 4.83 -24.11
CA GLU A 39 10.46 5.12 -25.56
C GLU A 39 11.86 5.60 -26.02
N ALA A 40 12.56 6.33 -25.16
CA ALA A 40 13.93 6.78 -25.42
C ALA A 40 15.00 5.72 -25.16
N ASP A 41 14.64 4.53 -24.68
CA ASP A 41 15.55 3.47 -24.19
C ASP A 41 16.61 3.97 -23.19
N ARG A 42 16.21 4.93 -22.35
CA ARG A 42 17.05 5.52 -21.28
C ARG A 42 16.59 5.06 -19.90
N LEU A 43 16.42 3.76 -19.75
CA LEU A 43 15.99 3.18 -18.48
C LEU A 43 17.01 3.41 -17.40
N THR A 44 16.54 3.89 -16.27
CA THR A 44 17.21 3.89 -14.98
C THR A 44 16.53 2.87 -14.06
N ASN A 45 17.02 2.70 -12.84
CA ASN A 45 16.36 1.84 -11.88
C ASN A 45 14.97 2.36 -11.51
N ILE A 46 14.02 1.44 -11.38
CA ILE A 46 12.61 1.76 -11.17
C ILE A 46 12.07 0.93 -10.00
N ILE A 47 11.30 1.56 -9.15
CA ILE A 47 10.50 0.89 -8.12
C ILE A 47 9.03 1.15 -8.44
N LEU A 48 8.28 0.07 -8.66
CA LEU A 48 6.85 0.07 -8.90
C LEU A 48 6.14 -0.34 -7.62
N TYR A 49 5.32 0.51 -7.02
CA TYR A 49 4.52 0.13 -5.86
C TYR A 49 3.02 0.38 -6.10
N GLY A 50 2.17 -0.36 -5.41
CA GLY A 50 0.72 -0.26 -5.55
C GLY A 50 0.01 -1.56 -5.21
N PRO A 51 -1.34 -1.60 -5.24
CA PRO A 51 -2.14 -2.74 -4.83
C PRO A 51 -1.85 -3.99 -5.68
N PRO A 52 -2.26 -5.20 -5.21
CA PRO A 52 -2.19 -6.41 -6.03
C PRO A 52 -3.01 -6.27 -7.31
N GLY A 53 -2.63 -6.97 -8.37
CA GLY A 53 -3.36 -7.02 -9.64
C GLY A 53 -3.36 -5.75 -10.51
N CYS A 54 -2.78 -4.62 -10.05
CA CYS A 54 -2.73 -3.37 -10.81
C CYS A 54 -1.73 -3.35 -11.99
N GLY A 55 -0.98 -4.45 -12.21
CA GLY A 55 -0.13 -4.60 -13.40
C GLY A 55 1.38 -4.39 -13.22
N LYS A 56 1.93 -4.30 -11.99
CA LYS A 56 3.37 -4.09 -11.73
C LYS A 56 4.29 -5.04 -12.51
N THR A 57 4.08 -6.35 -12.36
CA THR A 57 4.86 -7.38 -13.07
C THR A 57 4.69 -7.29 -14.59
N THR A 58 3.45 -7.06 -15.02
CA THR A 58 3.10 -6.89 -16.43
C THR A 58 3.82 -5.69 -17.06
N LEU A 59 3.82 -4.56 -16.36
CA LEU A 59 4.51 -3.36 -16.82
C LEU A 59 6.02 -3.59 -16.95
N ALA A 60 6.65 -4.26 -15.98
CA ALA A 60 8.07 -4.62 -16.05
C ALA A 60 8.38 -5.50 -17.27
N GLU A 61 7.53 -6.48 -17.60
CA GLU A 61 7.67 -7.32 -18.79
C GLU A 61 7.51 -6.52 -20.10
N VAL A 62 6.55 -5.59 -20.14
CA VAL A 62 6.35 -4.70 -21.29
C VAL A 62 7.57 -3.81 -21.51
N VAL A 63 8.11 -3.20 -20.44
CA VAL A 63 9.32 -2.40 -20.47
C VAL A 63 10.48 -3.16 -21.08
N ALA A 64 10.69 -4.40 -20.61
CA ALA A 64 11.78 -5.25 -21.12
C ALA A 64 11.63 -5.58 -22.60
N LYS A 65 10.41 -5.90 -23.05
CA LYS A 65 10.12 -6.17 -24.46
C LYS A 65 10.33 -4.94 -25.35
N THR A 66 9.86 -3.78 -24.90
CA THR A 66 9.98 -2.51 -25.64
C THR A 66 11.43 -2.12 -25.83
N THR A 67 12.26 -2.27 -24.79
CA THR A 67 13.70 -1.92 -24.81
C THR A 67 14.58 -3.04 -25.33
N LYS A 68 14.00 -4.21 -25.68
CA LYS A 68 14.70 -5.41 -26.19
C LYS A 68 15.86 -5.85 -25.28
N ARG A 69 15.76 -5.60 -23.96
CA ARG A 69 16.76 -6.02 -22.97
C ARG A 69 16.47 -7.44 -22.46
N ASN A 70 17.51 -8.11 -21.96
CA ASN A 70 17.34 -9.37 -21.28
C ASN A 70 16.50 -9.15 -20.00
N PHE A 71 15.53 -10.02 -19.77
CA PHE A 71 14.64 -9.94 -18.60
C PHE A 71 14.87 -11.12 -17.67
N VAL A 72 15.41 -10.84 -16.49
CA VAL A 72 15.66 -11.86 -15.47
C VAL A 72 14.76 -11.57 -14.28
N ARG A 73 13.94 -12.54 -13.90
CA ARG A 73 13.02 -12.43 -12.77
C ARG A 73 13.55 -13.14 -11.55
N LEU A 74 13.54 -12.42 -10.42
CA LEU A 74 13.77 -12.97 -9.08
C LEU A 74 12.50 -12.82 -8.23
N SER A 75 12.30 -13.81 -7.35
CA SER A 75 11.25 -13.73 -6.33
C SER A 75 11.86 -13.25 -5.01
N GLY A 76 11.29 -12.23 -4.40
CA GLY A 76 11.71 -11.75 -3.07
C GLY A 76 11.56 -12.80 -1.96
N VAL A 77 10.82 -13.88 -2.21
CA VAL A 77 10.59 -14.96 -1.24
C VAL A 77 11.59 -16.10 -1.37
N LEU A 78 12.02 -16.43 -2.60
CA LEU A 78 12.76 -17.66 -2.90
C LEU A 78 14.24 -17.45 -3.18
N SER A 79 14.69 -16.22 -3.42
CA SER A 79 16.04 -15.93 -3.90
C SER A 79 16.98 -15.53 -2.78
N GLY A 80 18.11 -16.22 -2.67
CA GLY A 80 19.18 -15.91 -1.72
C GLY A 80 20.21 -14.91 -2.27
N VAL A 81 21.14 -14.45 -1.41
CA VAL A 81 22.28 -13.58 -1.79
C VAL A 81 23.12 -14.22 -2.91
N ALA A 82 23.33 -15.55 -2.86
CA ALA A 82 24.11 -16.26 -3.86
C ALA A 82 23.44 -16.21 -5.25
N ASP A 83 22.11 -16.32 -5.31
CA ASP A 83 21.37 -16.25 -6.57
C ASP A 83 21.47 -14.87 -7.19
N ILE A 84 21.33 -13.82 -6.38
CA ILE A 84 21.48 -12.43 -6.81
C ILE A 84 22.86 -12.22 -7.44
N ARG A 85 23.93 -12.61 -6.73
CA ARG A 85 25.30 -12.47 -7.23
C ARG A 85 25.50 -13.20 -8.56
N LYS A 86 25.10 -14.47 -8.64
CA LYS A 86 25.22 -15.28 -9.84
C LYS A 86 24.55 -14.67 -11.07
N ILE A 87 23.38 -14.06 -10.88
CA ILE A 87 22.65 -13.39 -11.96
C ILE A 87 23.36 -12.11 -12.37
N CYS A 88 23.79 -11.30 -11.41
CA CYS A 88 24.51 -10.05 -11.68
C CYS A 88 25.88 -10.31 -12.35
N GLU A 89 26.62 -11.33 -11.92
CA GLU A 89 27.88 -11.74 -12.55
C GLU A 89 27.66 -12.17 -14.00
N ARG A 90 26.64 -13.00 -14.28
CA ARG A 90 26.27 -13.36 -15.66
C ARG A 90 25.90 -12.13 -16.49
N ALA A 91 25.13 -11.19 -15.95
CA ALA A 91 24.80 -9.96 -16.64
C ALA A 91 26.06 -9.12 -16.94
N ARG A 92 27.06 -9.17 -16.07
CA ARG A 92 28.36 -8.51 -16.31
C ARG A 92 29.18 -9.17 -17.42
N ASP A 93 29.18 -10.49 -17.49
CA ASP A 93 29.89 -11.23 -18.54
C ASP A 93 29.26 -11.02 -19.91
N GLU A 94 27.96 -10.72 -19.97
CA GLU A 94 27.23 -10.38 -21.19
C GLU A 94 27.35 -8.88 -21.58
N LEU A 95 28.27 -8.12 -20.97
CA LEU A 95 28.58 -6.70 -21.26
C LEU A 95 29.12 -6.48 -22.68
N GLY A 96 28.33 -6.54 -23.64
CA GLY A 96 28.47 -6.36 -25.09
C GLY A 96 27.10 -6.50 -25.76
N GLY A 97 26.09 -6.91 -24.96
CA GLY A 97 24.71 -7.09 -25.37
C GLY A 97 23.81 -5.88 -25.06
N ARG A 98 22.52 -6.10 -25.11
CA ARG A 98 21.46 -5.09 -24.95
C ARG A 98 21.20 -4.64 -23.50
N GLY A 99 21.99 -5.13 -22.53
CA GLY A 99 21.81 -4.89 -21.09
C GLY A 99 20.74 -5.81 -20.47
N THR A 100 20.76 -5.92 -19.15
CA THR A 100 19.88 -6.82 -18.40
C THR A 100 18.96 -6.03 -17.46
N ILE A 101 17.66 -6.27 -17.52
CA ILE A 101 16.68 -5.86 -16.53
C ILE A 101 16.58 -6.95 -15.49
N LEU A 102 16.89 -6.62 -14.25
CA LEU A 102 16.67 -7.48 -13.10
C LEU A 102 15.34 -7.07 -12.45
N PHE A 103 14.32 -7.90 -12.66
CA PHE A 103 13.01 -7.70 -12.03
C PHE A 103 12.93 -8.47 -10.72
N ILE A 104 12.64 -7.77 -9.63
CA ILE A 104 12.45 -8.36 -8.30
C ILE A 104 10.99 -8.15 -7.88
N ASP A 105 10.24 -9.26 -7.87
CA ASP A 105 8.87 -9.27 -7.37
C ASP A 105 8.88 -9.32 -5.84
N GLU A 106 8.02 -8.50 -5.20
CA GLU A 106 7.92 -8.36 -3.75
C GLU A 106 9.28 -8.00 -3.10
N ILE A 107 9.97 -7.01 -3.65
CA ILE A 107 11.32 -6.59 -3.21
C ILE A 107 11.38 -6.22 -1.72
N HIS A 108 10.25 -5.82 -1.11
CA HIS A 108 10.16 -5.54 0.32
C HIS A 108 10.44 -6.76 1.22
N ARG A 109 10.41 -7.98 0.64
CA ARG A 109 10.75 -9.21 1.36
C ARG A 109 12.25 -9.49 1.42
N PHE A 110 13.04 -8.76 0.66
CA PHE A 110 14.48 -8.83 0.77
C PHE A 110 14.94 -8.16 2.06
N ASN A 111 15.78 -8.86 2.84
CA ASN A 111 16.44 -8.25 3.98
C ASN A 111 17.50 -7.24 3.53
N LYS A 112 18.05 -6.47 4.49
CA LYS A 112 19.01 -5.42 4.21
C LYS A 112 20.24 -5.94 3.45
N SER A 113 20.78 -7.10 3.84
CA SER A 113 21.96 -7.69 3.19
C SER A 113 21.68 -8.09 1.72
N GLN A 114 20.48 -8.58 1.41
CA GLN A 114 20.10 -8.89 0.04
C GLN A 114 19.94 -7.62 -0.82
N GLN A 115 19.41 -6.55 -0.24
CA GLN A 115 19.29 -5.26 -0.91
C GLN A 115 20.67 -4.61 -1.13
N ASP A 116 21.57 -4.69 -0.15
CA ASP A 116 22.92 -4.12 -0.23
C ASP A 116 23.77 -4.80 -1.31
N VAL A 117 23.58 -6.10 -1.55
CA VAL A 117 24.30 -6.84 -2.61
C VAL A 117 23.95 -6.31 -4.01
N LEU A 118 22.77 -5.72 -4.22
CA LEU A 118 22.38 -5.14 -5.50
C LEU A 118 23.09 -3.83 -5.83
N LEU A 119 23.51 -3.06 -4.79
CA LEU A 119 24.01 -1.70 -4.96
C LEU A 119 25.17 -1.58 -5.94
N PRO A 120 26.25 -2.38 -5.89
CA PRO A 120 27.37 -2.25 -6.83
C PRO A 120 26.92 -2.42 -8.29
N TYR A 121 26.03 -3.38 -8.55
CA TYR A 121 25.58 -3.72 -9.92
C TYR A 121 24.56 -2.73 -10.48
N VAL A 122 23.86 -2.03 -9.58
CA VAL A 122 22.92 -0.95 -9.91
C VAL A 122 23.68 0.36 -10.16
N GLU A 123 24.78 0.58 -9.41
CA GLU A 123 25.63 1.78 -9.53
C GLU A 123 26.49 1.76 -10.78
N ASP A 124 27.08 0.62 -11.13
CA ASP A 124 27.92 0.47 -12.31
C ASP A 124 27.12 0.22 -13.61
N GLY A 125 25.78 0.09 -13.50
CA GLY A 125 24.89 -0.12 -14.64
C GLY A 125 24.95 -1.55 -15.22
N THR A 126 25.56 -2.51 -14.52
CA THR A 126 25.57 -3.94 -14.91
C THR A 126 24.12 -4.44 -15.10
N VAL A 127 23.23 -4.04 -14.21
CA VAL A 127 21.79 -4.32 -14.32
C VAL A 127 20.96 -3.07 -14.14
N VAL A 128 19.81 -3.03 -14.80
CA VAL A 128 18.75 -2.06 -14.50
C VAL A 128 17.74 -2.75 -13.59
N LEU A 129 17.62 -2.26 -12.37
CA LEU A 129 16.68 -2.81 -11.40
C LEU A 129 15.25 -2.33 -11.69
N ILE A 130 14.30 -3.26 -11.75
CA ILE A 130 12.87 -2.96 -11.60
C ILE A 130 12.35 -3.72 -10.38
N GLY A 131 12.16 -3.01 -9.27
CA GLY A 131 11.56 -3.58 -8.06
C GLY A 131 10.05 -3.42 -8.05
N ALA A 132 9.30 -4.47 -7.72
CA ALA A 132 7.86 -4.40 -7.50
C ALA A 132 7.52 -4.66 -6.03
N THR A 133 6.57 -3.91 -5.48
CA THR A 133 6.11 -4.07 -4.10
C THR A 133 4.66 -3.63 -3.94
N THR A 134 3.96 -4.22 -2.96
CA THR A 134 2.64 -3.77 -2.52
C THR A 134 2.72 -2.76 -1.36
N HIS A 135 3.91 -2.51 -0.82
CA HIS A 135 4.13 -1.64 0.33
C HIS A 135 4.83 -0.34 -0.09
N ASN A 136 4.65 0.72 0.69
CA ASN A 136 5.35 1.98 0.44
C ASN A 136 6.88 1.75 0.52
N PRO A 137 7.62 2.02 -0.57
CA PRO A 137 9.04 1.72 -0.65
C PRO A 137 9.90 2.46 0.40
N ASN A 138 9.47 3.63 0.86
CA ASN A 138 10.21 4.42 1.85
C ASN A 138 10.38 3.71 3.20
N PHE A 139 9.56 2.72 3.52
CA PHE A 139 9.62 1.98 4.77
C PHE A 139 10.31 0.61 4.65
N PHE A 140 10.39 0.05 3.45
CA PHE A 140 10.82 -1.34 3.26
C PHE A 140 12.05 -1.49 2.36
N ILE A 141 12.38 -0.47 1.58
CA ILE A 141 13.55 -0.48 0.69
C ILE A 141 14.60 0.44 1.29
N ASN A 142 15.86 -0.01 1.31
CA ASN A 142 16.94 0.80 1.87
C ASN A 142 17.14 2.11 1.07
N THR A 143 17.49 3.17 1.78
CA THR A 143 17.66 4.50 1.22
C THR A 143 18.66 4.54 0.05
N PRO A 144 19.79 3.80 0.04
CA PRO A 144 20.71 3.77 -1.09
C PRO A 144 20.08 3.26 -2.40
N LEU A 145 19.17 2.27 -2.36
CA LEU A 145 18.47 1.81 -3.56
C LEU A 145 17.38 2.81 -3.99
N THR A 146 16.62 3.32 -3.03
CA THR A 146 15.53 4.27 -3.32
C THR A 146 16.08 5.56 -3.93
N SER A 147 17.20 6.10 -3.40
CA SER A 147 17.83 7.32 -3.91
C SER A 147 18.38 7.20 -5.35
N ARG A 148 18.59 5.98 -5.83
CA ARG A 148 19.08 5.66 -7.19
C ARG A 148 17.99 5.15 -8.12
N SER A 149 16.73 5.20 -7.69
CA SER A 149 15.59 4.66 -8.43
C SER A 149 14.51 5.71 -8.63
N LEU A 150 13.85 5.67 -9.77
CA LEU A 150 12.59 6.37 -9.97
C LEU A 150 11.49 5.55 -9.31
N VAL A 151 10.67 6.18 -8.49
CA VAL A 151 9.57 5.53 -7.78
C VAL A 151 8.25 5.91 -8.45
N PHE A 152 7.49 4.92 -8.88
CA PHE A 152 6.17 5.11 -9.49
C PHE A 152 5.10 4.36 -8.72
N GLU A 153 4.04 5.06 -8.38
CA GLU A 153 2.83 4.49 -7.82
C GLU A 153 1.92 3.99 -8.93
N LEU A 154 1.46 2.75 -8.81
CA LEU A 154 0.40 2.21 -9.65
C LEU A 154 -0.89 2.21 -8.83
N HIS A 155 -1.94 2.72 -9.41
CA HIS A 155 -3.27 2.74 -8.80
C HIS A 155 -4.03 1.43 -9.09
N ALA A 156 -5.01 1.11 -8.25
CA ALA A 156 -6.03 0.12 -8.59
C ALA A 156 -6.67 0.49 -9.93
N LEU A 157 -7.02 -0.51 -10.73
CA LEU A 157 -7.68 -0.23 -12.00
C LEU A 157 -9.12 0.19 -11.76
N GLU A 158 -9.55 1.25 -12.43
CA GLU A 158 -10.95 1.70 -12.36
C GLU A 158 -11.89 0.64 -12.98
N PRO A 159 -13.14 0.53 -12.53
CA PRO A 159 -14.11 -0.42 -13.06
C PRO A 159 -14.24 -0.37 -14.58
N ALA A 160 -14.24 0.81 -15.18
CA ALA A 160 -14.27 0.99 -16.63
C ALA A 160 -13.03 0.39 -17.35
N ALA A 161 -11.87 0.38 -16.69
CA ALA A 161 -10.66 -0.23 -17.22
C ALA A 161 -10.74 -1.77 -17.16
N ILE A 162 -11.28 -2.31 -16.07
CA ILE A 162 -11.56 -3.74 -15.92
C ILE A 162 -12.60 -4.19 -16.95
N ALA A 163 -13.69 -3.47 -17.13
CA ALA A 163 -14.73 -3.79 -18.14
C ALA A 163 -14.13 -3.91 -19.54
N ARG A 164 -13.31 -2.93 -19.96
CA ARG A 164 -12.57 -2.99 -21.25
C ARG A 164 -11.65 -4.21 -21.36
N LEU A 165 -11.00 -4.61 -20.26
CA LEU A 165 -10.14 -5.79 -20.23
C LEU A 165 -10.94 -7.08 -20.41
N LEU A 166 -12.14 -7.19 -19.79
CA LEU A 166 -13.05 -8.32 -19.93
C LEU A 166 -13.57 -8.44 -21.36
N GLU A 167 -14.02 -7.33 -21.95
CA GLU A 167 -14.47 -7.26 -23.34
C GLU A 167 -13.36 -7.68 -24.31
N ARG A 168 -12.14 -7.17 -24.11
CA ARG A 168 -10.99 -7.59 -24.90
C ARG A 168 -10.70 -9.09 -24.76
N ALA A 169 -10.82 -9.64 -23.55
CA ALA A 169 -10.59 -11.07 -23.33
C ALA A 169 -11.64 -11.96 -24.03
N LEU A 170 -12.88 -11.48 -24.16
CA LEU A 170 -13.92 -12.19 -24.91
C LEU A 170 -13.78 -12.01 -26.43
N ALA A 171 -13.24 -10.90 -26.92
CA ALA A 171 -13.08 -10.59 -28.34
C ALA A 171 -11.80 -11.19 -28.96
N ASP A 172 -10.72 -11.33 -28.18
CA ASP A 172 -9.42 -11.77 -28.68
C ASP A 172 -9.44 -13.26 -29.03
N LYS A 173 -9.23 -13.57 -30.31
CA LYS A 173 -9.24 -14.95 -30.86
C LYS A 173 -7.98 -15.74 -30.55
N GLU A 174 -6.87 -15.07 -30.26
CA GLU A 174 -5.58 -15.74 -30.06
C GLU A 174 -5.28 -15.94 -28.58
N LYS A 175 -5.50 -14.91 -27.76
CA LYS A 175 -5.16 -14.88 -26.33
C LYS A 175 -6.37 -15.15 -25.44
N GLY A 176 -7.57 -14.78 -25.90
CA GLY A 176 -8.82 -14.82 -25.15
C GLY A 176 -9.76 -15.92 -25.56
N TYR A 177 -11.04 -15.60 -25.54
CA TYR A 177 -12.14 -16.50 -25.87
C TYR A 177 -12.86 -16.14 -27.18
N GLY A 178 -12.33 -15.23 -27.99
CA GLY A 178 -12.98 -14.77 -29.23
C GLY A 178 -13.23 -15.85 -30.31
N ALA A 179 -12.69 -17.06 -30.15
CA ALA A 179 -13.04 -18.22 -30.98
C ALA A 179 -14.28 -18.99 -30.47
N THR A 180 -14.74 -18.72 -29.24
CA THR A 180 -15.91 -19.33 -28.61
C THR A 180 -17.05 -18.32 -28.59
N PRO A 181 -18.17 -18.55 -29.27
CA PRO A 181 -19.32 -17.67 -29.16
C PRO A 181 -19.74 -17.49 -27.70
N SER A 182 -19.75 -16.25 -27.24
CA SER A 182 -20.11 -15.94 -25.85
C SER A 182 -20.77 -14.57 -25.76
N LYS A 183 -21.63 -14.42 -24.77
CA LYS A 183 -22.30 -13.17 -24.46
C LYS A 183 -22.17 -12.93 -22.96
N LEU A 184 -21.60 -11.80 -22.61
CA LEU A 184 -21.54 -11.29 -21.24
C LEU A 184 -22.59 -10.17 -21.13
N ASP A 185 -23.55 -10.33 -20.22
CA ASP A 185 -24.57 -9.33 -19.98
C ASP A 185 -23.95 -8.08 -19.34
N ASP A 186 -24.49 -6.90 -19.63
CA ASP A 186 -23.92 -5.63 -19.18
C ASP A 186 -23.85 -5.52 -17.64
N ASP A 187 -24.90 -5.96 -16.95
CA ASP A 187 -24.96 -5.99 -15.50
C ASP A 187 -23.97 -6.99 -14.87
N ALA A 188 -23.72 -8.11 -15.55
CA ALA A 188 -22.71 -9.10 -15.16
C ALA A 188 -21.29 -8.57 -15.33
N ARG A 189 -21.02 -7.85 -16.45
CA ARG A 189 -19.75 -7.18 -16.72
C ARG A 189 -19.47 -6.11 -15.66
N ASP A 190 -20.43 -5.24 -15.43
CA ASP A 190 -20.27 -4.11 -14.50
C ASP A 190 -20.11 -4.62 -13.06
N PHE A 191 -20.88 -5.63 -12.66
CA PHE A 191 -20.70 -6.29 -11.38
C PHE A 191 -19.30 -6.89 -11.22
N LEU A 192 -18.80 -7.62 -12.24
CA LEU A 192 -17.46 -8.21 -12.19
C LEU A 192 -16.37 -7.15 -12.14
N ALA A 193 -16.53 -6.05 -12.87
CA ALA A 193 -15.61 -4.95 -12.88
C ALA A 193 -15.51 -4.24 -11.51
N GLU A 194 -16.64 -4.08 -10.82
CA GLU A 194 -16.69 -3.48 -9.49
C GLU A 194 -16.15 -4.40 -8.38
N ILE A 195 -16.61 -5.68 -8.36
CA ILE A 195 -16.31 -6.58 -7.25
C ILE A 195 -14.84 -6.99 -7.17
N CYS A 196 -14.09 -6.86 -8.27
CA CYS A 196 -12.67 -7.18 -8.31
C CYS A 196 -11.77 -6.10 -7.72
N ASP A 197 -12.31 -4.96 -7.31
CA ASP A 197 -11.59 -3.89 -6.59
C ASP A 197 -10.26 -3.51 -7.29
N GLY A 198 -10.31 -3.36 -8.61
CA GLY A 198 -9.17 -3.00 -9.45
C GLY A 198 -8.12 -4.09 -9.67
N ASP A 199 -8.36 -5.33 -9.24
CA ASP A 199 -7.49 -6.49 -9.50
C ASP A 199 -7.84 -7.16 -10.83
N ALA A 200 -7.11 -6.83 -11.90
CA ALA A 200 -7.28 -7.43 -13.23
C ALA A 200 -7.08 -8.95 -13.25
N ARG A 201 -6.22 -9.50 -12.40
CA ARG A 201 -5.98 -10.93 -12.32
C ARG A 201 -7.21 -11.65 -11.78
N HIS A 202 -7.82 -11.09 -10.74
CA HIS A 202 -9.04 -11.62 -10.15
C HIS A 202 -10.18 -11.59 -11.17
N ALA A 203 -10.39 -10.48 -11.87
CA ALA A 203 -11.41 -10.33 -12.89
C ALA A 203 -11.27 -11.35 -14.03
N LEU A 204 -10.07 -11.50 -14.58
CA LEU A 204 -9.81 -12.47 -15.64
C LEU A 204 -9.91 -13.93 -15.17
N THR A 205 -9.55 -14.22 -13.93
CA THR A 205 -9.72 -15.57 -13.36
C THR A 205 -11.20 -15.93 -13.20
N ALA A 206 -12.01 -15.00 -12.69
CA ALA A 206 -13.45 -15.19 -12.55
C ALA A 206 -14.12 -15.38 -13.93
N LEU A 207 -13.74 -14.56 -14.92
CA LEU A 207 -14.21 -14.73 -16.30
C LEU A 207 -13.81 -16.09 -16.88
N GLU A 208 -12.58 -16.55 -16.64
CA GLU A 208 -12.11 -17.85 -17.09
C GLU A 208 -12.92 -18.99 -16.48
N ILE A 209 -13.20 -18.92 -15.17
CA ILE A 209 -14.02 -19.91 -14.48
C ILE A 209 -15.44 -19.91 -15.11
N ALA A 210 -16.06 -18.75 -15.28
CA ALA A 210 -17.37 -18.62 -15.87
C ALA A 210 -17.44 -19.21 -17.29
N MET A 211 -16.47 -18.86 -18.14
CA MET A 211 -16.42 -19.39 -19.52
C MET A 211 -16.23 -20.91 -19.58
N ARG A 212 -15.52 -21.51 -18.61
CA ARG A 212 -15.22 -22.95 -18.58
C ARG A 212 -16.28 -23.80 -17.89
N SER A 213 -17.05 -23.22 -16.96
CA SER A 213 -18.06 -23.91 -16.18
C SER A 213 -19.48 -23.81 -16.77
N THR A 214 -19.74 -22.77 -17.59
CA THR A 214 -21.07 -22.56 -18.15
C THR A 214 -21.26 -23.36 -19.45
N PRO A 215 -22.31 -24.19 -19.55
CA PRO A 215 -22.63 -24.90 -20.77
C PRO A 215 -23.05 -23.94 -21.87
N LYS A 216 -22.91 -24.36 -23.12
CA LYS A 216 -23.44 -23.61 -24.28
C LYS A 216 -24.95 -23.68 -24.30
N GLY A 217 -25.59 -22.55 -24.58
CA GLY A 217 -27.02 -22.47 -24.84
C GLY A 217 -27.43 -23.11 -26.17
N ASP A 218 -28.72 -23.13 -26.46
CA ASP A 218 -29.33 -23.65 -27.70
C ASP A 218 -28.83 -22.94 -28.97
N ASP A 219 -28.36 -21.69 -28.82
CA ASP A 219 -27.73 -20.88 -29.86
C ASP A 219 -26.24 -21.21 -30.07
N GLY A 220 -25.68 -22.14 -29.30
CA GLY A 220 -24.30 -22.53 -29.35
C GLY A 220 -23.32 -21.54 -28.65
N ALA A 221 -23.83 -20.49 -28.04
CA ALA A 221 -23.06 -19.50 -27.30
C ALA A 221 -23.03 -19.77 -25.78
N VAL A 222 -21.98 -19.31 -25.11
CA VAL A 222 -21.89 -19.29 -23.64
C VAL A 222 -22.52 -18.00 -23.14
N HIS A 223 -23.58 -18.10 -22.32
CA HIS A 223 -24.26 -16.95 -21.75
C HIS A 223 -23.79 -16.71 -20.32
N LEU A 224 -23.12 -15.58 -20.12
CA LEU A 224 -22.58 -15.16 -18.83
C LEU A 224 -23.52 -14.12 -18.20
N THR A 225 -24.51 -14.63 -17.48
CA THR A 225 -25.47 -13.80 -16.74
C THR A 225 -24.89 -13.35 -15.41
N LEU A 226 -25.56 -12.41 -14.75
CA LEU A 226 -25.16 -11.91 -13.43
C LEU A 226 -25.07 -13.05 -12.39
N GLU A 227 -26.02 -13.99 -12.40
CA GLU A 227 -26.04 -15.13 -11.49
C GLU A 227 -24.81 -16.02 -11.68
N VAL A 228 -24.45 -16.34 -12.94
CA VAL A 228 -23.27 -17.13 -13.28
C VAL A 228 -21.98 -16.46 -12.78
N ILE A 229 -21.85 -15.16 -13.00
CA ILE A 229 -20.68 -14.40 -12.57
C ILE A 229 -20.61 -14.34 -11.03
N GLN A 230 -21.73 -14.15 -10.35
CA GLN A 230 -21.81 -14.14 -8.89
C GLN A 230 -21.34 -15.47 -8.27
N GLU A 231 -21.68 -16.59 -8.86
CA GLU A 231 -21.21 -17.91 -8.43
C GLU A 231 -19.70 -18.08 -8.64
N CYS A 232 -19.17 -17.58 -9.76
CA CYS A 232 -17.75 -17.73 -10.12
C CYS A 232 -16.79 -16.87 -9.28
N VAL A 233 -17.25 -15.76 -8.74
CA VAL A 233 -16.42 -14.86 -7.94
C VAL A 233 -16.12 -15.42 -6.54
N GLN A 234 -16.81 -16.48 -6.09
CA GLN A 234 -16.61 -17.18 -4.80
C GLN A 234 -16.50 -16.25 -3.56
N ARG A 235 -16.97 -15.02 -3.63
CA ARG A 235 -17.16 -14.19 -2.45
C ARG A 235 -18.56 -14.44 -1.93
N ARG A 236 -18.69 -14.84 -0.67
CA ARG A 236 -19.96 -14.94 0.04
C ARG A 236 -20.76 -13.68 -0.24
N GLN A 237 -21.95 -13.86 -0.85
CA GLN A 237 -22.91 -12.77 -1.01
C GLN A 237 -23.29 -12.24 0.36
N VAL A 238 -22.73 -11.10 0.71
CA VAL A 238 -23.39 -10.21 1.63
C VAL A 238 -23.86 -9.03 0.79
N ARG A 239 -25.18 -8.85 0.74
CA ARG A 239 -25.81 -7.74 0.05
C ARG A 239 -25.34 -6.42 0.66
N TYR A 240 -24.24 -5.87 0.15
CA TYR A 240 -24.04 -4.45 0.17
C TYR A 240 -24.86 -3.85 -0.97
N ASP A 241 -25.68 -2.86 -0.67
CA ASP A 241 -26.29 -2.02 -1.70
C ASP A 241 -25.17 -1.48 -2.60
N LYS A 242 -25.31 -1.75 -3.90
CA LYS A 242 -24.34 -1.53 -4.98
C LYS A 242 -24.07 -0.05 -5.29
N LYS A 243 -23.66 0.75 -4.29
CA LYS A 243 -23.07 2.05 -4.51
C LYS A 243 -21.77 2.10 -3.74
N GLU A 244 -20.69 2.52 -4.39
CA GLU A 244 -19.37 2.77 -3.80
C GLU A 244 -19.46 3.54 -2.48
N ASP A 245 -20.48 4.36 -2.29
CA ASP A 245 -20.82 5.06 -1.05
C ASP A 245 -21.08 4.10 0.13
N GLY A 246 -21.65 2.92 -0.07
CA GLY A 246 -22.09 2.04 1.03
C GLY A 246 -20.95 1.40 1.84
N HIS A 247 -19.79 1.11 1.23
CA HIS A 247 -18.62 0.54 1.93
C HIS A 247 -17.88 1.64 2.71
N TYR A 248 -17.55 2.75 2.03
CA TYR A 248 -16.92 3.92 2.66
C TYR A 248 -17.83 4.54 3.71
N ASP A 249 -19.13 4.56 3.47
CA ASP A 249 -20.12 5.05 4.43
C ASP A 249 -20.20 4.17 5.68
N THR A 250 -20.13 2.83 5.53
CA THR A 250 -20.20 1.92 6.69
C THR A 250 -18.95 2.03 7.56
N ILE A 251 -17.75 2.05 6.97
CA ILE A 251 -16.51 2.24 7.74
C ILE A 251 -16.45 3.65 8.35
N SER A 252 -16.91 4.66 7.63
CA SER A 252 -17.03 6.04 8.13
C SER A 252 -18.01 6.13 9.30
N ALA A 253 -19.17 5.47 9.21
CA ALA A 253 -20.15 5.38 10.29
C ALA A 253 -19.57 4.65 11.51
N PHE A 254 -18.85 3.55 11.29
CA PHE A 254 -18.15 2.82 12.35
C PHE A 254 -17.18 3.71 13.12
N ILE A 255 -16.26 4.39 12.42
CA ILE A 255 -15.27 5.27 13.06
C ILE A 255 -15.96 6.48 13.72
N LYS A 256 -16.97 7.08 13.08
CA LYS A 256 -17.73 8.21 13.64
C LYS A 256 -18.51 7.78 14.89
N SER A 257 -19.00 6.56 14.96
CA SER A 257 -19.67 6.02 16.17
C SER A 257 -18.69 5.86 17.33
N ILE A 258 -17.47 5.35 17.08
CA ILE A 258 -16.40 5.28 18.07
C ILE A 258 -16.02 6.70 18.56
N ARG A 259 -15.80 7.62 17.62
CA ARG A 259 -15.49 9.03 17.90
C ARG A 259 -16.60 9.71 18.69
N GLY A 260 -17.85 9.42 18.36
CA GLY A 260 -19.06 9.93 19.00
C GLY A 260 -19.42 9.26 20.32
N SER A 261 -18.62 8.28 20.77
CA SER A 261 -18.86 7.53 22.02
C SER A 261 -20.19 6.76 22.05
N ASP A 262 -20.59 6.21 20.91
CA ASP A 262 -21.75 5.31 20.79
C ASP A 262 -21.28 3.87 20.56
N PRO A 263 -21.12 3.05 21.63
CA PRO A 263 -20.65 1.68 21.51
C PRO A 263 -21.66 0.76 20.81
N ASP A 264 -22.96 1.01 20.92
CA ASP A 264 -24.00 0.17 20.31
C ASP A 264 -24.00 0.35 18.79
N ALA A 265 -23.97 1.58 18.31
CA ALA A 265 -23.83 1.87 16.90
C ALA A 265 -22.51 1.33 16.34
N ALA A 266 -21.39 1.50 17.07
CA ALA A 266 -20.09 0.99 16.65
C ALA A 266 -20.10 -0.55 16.50
N VAL A 267 -20.66 -1.28 17.43
CA VAL A 267 -20.80 -2.76 17.35
C VAL A 267 -21.75 -3.16 16.22
N TYR A 268 -22.82 -2.43 15.99
CA TYR A 268 -23.72 -2.67 14.87
C TYR A 268 -23.00 -2.56 13.51
N TRP A 269 -22.24 -1.48 13.31
CA TRP A 269 -21.47 -1.28 12.08
C TRP A 269 -20.35 -2.31 11.93
N LEU A 270 -19.67 -2.70 13.02
CA LEU A 270 -18.74 -3.81 13.04
C LEU A 270 -19.40 -5.11 12.56
N GLY A 271 -20.54 -5.47 13.14
CA GLY A 271 -21.31 -6.66 12.77
C GLY A 271 -21.72 -6.63 11.30
N LYS A 272 -22.19 -5.47 10.80
CA LYS A 272 -22.53 -5.28 9.39
C LYS A 272 -21.32 -5.53 8.48
N MET A 273 -20.15 -4.98 8.79
CA MET A 273 -18.92 -5.19 8.02
C MET A 273 -18.46 -6.66 8.02
N LEU A 274 -18.42 -7.30 9.19
CA LEU A 274 -18.01 -8.70 9.32
C LEU A 274 -18.96 -9.67 8.60
N THR A 275 -20.27 -9.45 8.74
CA THR A 275 -21.30 -10.22 8.00
C THR A 275 -21.17 -9.99 6.49
N ALA A 276 -20.77 -8.80 6.09
CA ALA A 276 -20.48 -8.43 4.71
C ALA A 276 -19.19 -9.08 4.16
N GLY A 277 -18.41 -9.75 4.99
CA GLY A 277 -17.16 -10.40 4.59
C GLY A 277 -15.97 -9.46 4.50
N GLU A 278 -16.05 -8.28 5.14
CA GLU A 278 -14.91 -7.38 5.26
C GLU A 278 -13.71 -8.07 5.93
N ASP A 279 -12.50 -7.78 5.45
CA ASP A 279 -11.28 -8.33 6.06
C ASP A 279 -11.15 -7.84 7.52
N PRO A 280 -11.15 -8.75 8.51
CA PRO A 280 -11.00 -8.38 9.92
C PRO A 280 -9.73 -7.55 10.18
N ARG A 281 -8.66 -7.77 9.40
CA ARG A 281 -7.40 -7.03 9.50
C ARG A 281 -7.55 -5.59 9.02
N PHE A 282 -8.39 -5.35 8.01
CA PHE A 282 -8.73 -3.99 7.58
C PHE A 282 -9.45 -3.24 8.70
N ILE A 283 -10.47 -3.86 9.31
CA ILE A 283 -11.21 -3.27 10.43
C ILE A 283 -10.27 -3.00 11.62
N ALA A 284 -9.40 -3.96 11.97
CA ALA A 284 -8.41 -3.81 13.03
C ALA A 284 -7.44 -2.63 12.79
N ARG A 285 -6.96 -2.45 11.56
CA ARG A 285 -6.14 -1.28 11.20
C ARG A 285 -6.88 0.04 11.43
N ARG A 286 -8.17 0.09 11.12
CA ARG A 286 -8.99 1.28 11.37
C ARG A 286 -9.16 1.57 12.87
N LEU A 287 -9.27 0.52 13.71
CA LEU A 287 -9.30 0.67 15.18
C LEU A 287 -7.98 1.22 15.71
N VAL A 288 -6.82 0.76 15.21
CA VAL A 288 -5.50 1.29 15.59
C VAL A 288 -5.35 2.76 15.24
N ILE A 289 -5.82 3.17 14.05
CA ILE A 289 -5.81 4.58 13.64
C ILE A 289 -6.71 5.40 14.56
N SER A 290 -7.96 4.97 14.79
CA SER A 290 -8.92 5.69 15.65
C SER A 290 -8.43 5.79 17.11
N ALA A 291 -7.75 4.75 17.61
CA ALA A 291 -7.13 4.80 18.94
C ALA A 291 -6.08 5.90 19.08
N SER A 292 -5.36 6.24 18.01
CA SER A 292 -4.37 7.31 18.01
C SER A 292 -4.96 8.67 17.64
N GLU A 293 -5.92 8.70 16.71
CA GLU A 293 -6.55 9.92 16.19
C GLU A 293 -7.58 10.50 17.15
N ASP A 294 -8.47 9.65 17.70
CA ASP A 294 -9.66 10.09 18.45
C ASP A 294 -9.53 9.93 19.96
N ILE A 295 -8.78 8.93 20.43
CA ILE A 295 -8.55 8.68 21.86
C ILE A 295 -7.22 9.32 22.28
N GLY A 296 -6.16 9.10 21.57
CA GLY A 296 -4.85 9.68 21.83
C GLY A 296 -4.38 9.48 23.26
N ASN A 297 -3.87 10.56 23.84
CA ASN A 297 -3.38 10.56 25.22
C ASN A 297 -4.48 10.75 26.27
N ALA A 298 -5.75 10.89 25.91
CA ALA A 298 -6.84 10.87 26.87
C ALA A 298 -6.97 9.49 27.55
N ASP A 299 -6.73 8.40 26.80
CA ASP A 299 -6.47 7.07 27.35
C ASP A 299 -5.32 6.35 26.61
N PRO A 300 -4.08 6.45 27.13
CA PRO A 300 -2.91 5.84 26.50
C PRO A 300 -2.97 4.32 26.28
N ARG A 301 -3.92 3.62 26.94
CA ARG A 301 -4.14 2.16 26.77
C ARG A 301 -4.88 1.85 25.46
N GLY A 302 -5.60 2.84 24.90
CA GLY A 302 -6.42 2.64 23.71
C GLY A 302 -5.65 2.01 22.55
N ILE A 303 -4.47 2.52 22.24
CA ILE A 303 -3.64 1.96 21.17
C ILE A 303 -3.17 0.53 21.48
N SER A 304 -2.85 0.21 22.75
CA SER A 304 -2.43 -1.13 23.15
C SER A 304 -3.56 -2.14 22.98
N VAL A 305 -4.79 -1.76 23.32
CA VAL A 305 -5.99 -2.60 23.14
C VAL A 305 -6.25 -2.84 21.64
N ALA A 306 -6.16 -1.79 20.81
CA ALA A 306 -6.36 -1.91 19.37
C ALA A 306 -5.30 -2.79 18.70
N VAL A 307 -4.01 -2.64 19.07
CA VAL A 307 -2.92 -3.46 18.55
C VAL A 307 -3.04 -4.91 18.99
N ALA A 308 -3.41 -5.16 20.27
CA ALA A 308 -3.65 -6.53 20.76
C ALA A 308 -4.81 -7.20 19.99
N ALA A 309 -5.89 -6.49 19.71
CA ALA A 309 -6.99 -7.01 18.91
C ALA A 309 -6.56 -7.29 17.45
N MET A 310 -5.72 -6.43 16.85
CA MET A 310 -5.16 -6.65 15.51
C MET A 310 -4.31 -7.92 15.46
N GLN A 311 -3.43 -8.12 16.42
CA GLN A 311 -2.60 -9.34 16.54
C GLN A 311 -3.48 -10.59 16.78
N ALA A 312 -4.51 -10.49 17.63
CA ALA A 312 -5.45 -11.57 17.85
C ALA A 312 -6.19 -11.96 16.57
N CYS A 313 -6.59 -10.99 15.72
CA CYS A 313 -7.23 -11.27 14.42
C CYS A 313 -6.32 -12.06 13.48
N GLU A 314 -5.02 -11.79 13.49
CA GLU A 314 -4.04 -12.52 12.66
C GLU A 314 -3.82 -13.94 13.16
N PHE A 315 -3.85 -14.15 14.48
CA PHE A 315 -3.55 -15.43 15.11
C PHE A 315 -4.76 -16.35 15.22
N VAL A 316 -5.92 -15.80 15.59
CA VAL A 316 -7.14 -16.58 15.87
C VAL A 316 -7.96 -16.79 14.59
N GLY A 317 -8.13 -15.76 13.78
CA GLY A 317 -8.97 -15.79 12.56
C GLY A 317 -10.47 -15.76 12.84
N MET A 318 -11.28 -15.76 11.77
CA MET A 318 -12.75 -15.82 11.86
C MET A 318 -13.22 -17.27 12.11
N PRO A 319 -14.30 -17.47 12.83
CA PRO A 319 -15.25 -16.45 13.35
C PRO A 319 -14.87 -15.82 14.69
N GLU A 320 -13.96 -16.41 15.45
CA GLU A 320 -13.67 -16.05 16.85
C GLU A 320 -13.04 -14.66 16.99
N CYS A 321 -12.24 -14.20 16.04
CA CYS A 321 -11.62 -12.86 16.11
C CYS A 321 -12.66 -11.71 16.10
N ALA A 322 -13.92 -11.97 15.71
CA ALA A 322 -15.01 -11.02 15.85
C ALA A 322 -15.20 -10.56 17.31
N ILE A 323 -14.96 -11.47 18.27
CA ILE A 323 -15.06 -11.19 19.72
C ILE A 323 -13.96 -10.20 20.13
N ASN A 324 -12.73 -10.40 19.65
CA ASN A 324 -11.60 -9.51 19.92
C ASN A 324 -11.82 -8.11 19.34
N LEU A 325 -12.34 -8.04 18.11
CA LEU A 325 -12.71 -6.76 17.48
C LEU A 325 -13.83 -6.04 18.23
N SER A 326 -14.84 -6.78 18.68
CA SER A 326 -15.95 -6.21 19.47
C SER A 326 -15.46 -5.64 20.81
N GLN A 327 -14.57 -6.34 21.50
CA GLN A 327 -13.97 -5.85 22.74
C GLN A 327 -13.20 -4.55 22.53
N ALA A 328 -12.35 -4.49 21.50
CA ALA A 328 -11.60 -3.29 21.19
C ALA A 328 -12.52 -2.14 20.76
N THR A 329 -13.54 -2.42 19.96
CA THR A 329 -14.54 -1.44 19.53
C THR A 329 -15.26 -0.79 20.68
N THR A 330 -15.82 -1.59 21.59
CA THR A 330 -16.56 -1.10 22.78
C THR A 330 -15.64 -0.33 23.72
N TYR A 331 -14.41 -0.82 23.92
CA TYR A 331 -13.42 -0.11 24.73
C TYR A 331 -13.11 1.28 24.14
N LEU A 332 -12.78 1.37 22.85
CA LEU A 332 -12.45 2.64 22.21
C LEU A 332 -13.66 3.58 22.13
N ALA A 333 -14.86 3.04 21.90
CA ALA A 333 -16.07 3.85 21.88
C ALA A 333 -16.35 4.50 23.25
N THR A 334 -16.06 3.79 24.35
CA THR A 334 -16.32 4.28 25.73
C THR A 334 -15.14 5.04 26.37
N ALA A 335 -13.95 5.02 25.75
CA ALA A 335 -12.79 5.74 26.24
C ALA A 335 -12.98 7.28 26.12
N PRO A 336 -12.34 8.08 27.00
CA PRO A 336 -12.27 9.54 26.82
C PRO A 336 -11.57 9.88 25.48
N LYS A 337 -11.92 11.01 24.88
CA LYS A 337 -11.51 11.40 23.54
C LYS A 337 -10.56 12.59 23.57
N SER A 338 -9.47 12.51 22.80
CA SER A 338 -8.62 13.67 22.49
C SER A 338 -7.90 13.44 21.15
N ASN A 339 -7.97 14.43 20.29
CA ASN A 339 -7.18 14.47 19.04
C ASN A 339 -5.94 15.39 19.15
N ALA A 340 -5.57 15.83 20.34
CA ALA A 340 -4.49 16.80 20.54
C ALA A 340 -3.15 16.35 19.94
N SER A 341 -2.81 15.06 20.04
CA SER A 341 -1.60 14.51 19.42
C SER A 341 -1.66 14.47 17.90
N CYS A 342 -2.82 14.16 17.33
CA CYS A 342 -3.07 14.16 15.89
C CYS A 342 -2.96 15.59 15.33
N MET A 343 -3.57 16.56 15.98
CA MET A 343 -3.50 17.98 15.58
C MET A 343 -2.07 18.50 15.67
N ALA A 344 -1.32 18.10 16.71
CA ALA A 344 0.06 18.53 16.91
C ALA A 344 0.98 18.12 15.75
N ILE A 345 0.92 16.87 15.33
CA ILE A 345 1.76 16.39 14.21
C ILE A 345 1.29 17.00 12.88
N SER A 346 -0.01 17.14 12.66
CA SER A 346 -0.55 17.73 11.44
C SER A 346 -0.11 19.18 11.28
N GLU A 347 -0.17 19.98 12.35
CA GLU A 347 0.29 21.37 12.36
C GLU A 347 1.81 21.46 12.11
N ALA A 348 2.60 20.58 12.74
CA ALA A 348 4.05 20.56 12.56
C ALA A 348 4.45 20.19 11.12
N MET A 349 3.78 19.21 10.52
CA MET A 349 4.02 18.80 9.12
C MET A 349 3.64 19.93 8.16
N ALA A 350 2.49 20.59 8.36
CA ALA A 350 2.06 21.69 7.53
C ALA A 350 3.06 22.86 7.56
N ASP A 351 3.63 23.18 8.72
CA ASP A 351 4.67 24.22 8.83
C ASP A 351 5.93 23.87 8.02
N VAL A 352 6.38 22.62 8.10
CA VAL A 352 7.55 22.15 7.34
C VAL A 352 7.29 22.18 5.84
N GLU A 353 6.12 21.74 5.40
CA GLU A 353 5.69 21.77 3.99
C GLU A 353 5.54 23.19 3.44
N ALA A 354 5.09 24.13 4.28
CA ALA A 354 5.03 25.55 3.95
C ALA A 354 6.39 26.26 3.92
N GLY A 355 7.49 25.51 4.14
CA GLY A 355 8.85 26.05 4.12
C GLY A 355 9.35 26.65 5.42
N ALA A 356 8.60 26.53 6.53
CA ALA A 356 9.02 26.99 7.86
C ALA A 356 10.04 26.00 8.50
N VAL A 357 11.04 25.61 7.73
CA VAL A 357 12.08 24.67 8.18
C VAL A 357 13.06 25.36 9.11
N GLN A 358 13.20 24.86 10.33
CA GLN A 358 14.11 25.40 11.33
C GLN A 358 15.43 24.62 11.37
N PRO A 359 16.59 25.29 11.52
CA PRO A 359 17.84 24.61 11.79
C PRO A 359 17.82 24.00 13.20
N VAL A 360 18.53 22.87 13.36
CA VAL A 360 18.72 22.28 14.70
C VAL A 360 19.58 23.21 15.55
N PRO A 361 19.13 23.60 16.77
CA PRO A 361 19.93 24.40 17.70
C PRO A 361 21.32 23.79 17.94
N GLU A 362 22.37 24.61 18.01
CA GLU A 362 23.76 24.13 18.07
C GLU A 362 24.04 23.21 19.27
N HIS A 363 23.49 23.51 20.43
CA HIS A 363 23.65 22.68 21.63
C HIS A 363 22.96 21.32 21.56
N LEU A 364 22.05 21.10 20.60
CA LEU A 364 21.38 19.80 20.37
C LEU A 364 22.08 18.94 19.32
N LYS A 365 23.05 19.49 18.58
CA LYS A 365 23.81 18.75 17.57
C LYS A 365 24.79 17.78 18.22
N ASN A 366 24.95 16.58 17.64
CA ASN A 366 25.98 15.64 18.07
C ASN A 366 27.40 16.19 17.77
N LYS A 367 28.24 16.33 18.80
CA LYS A 367 29.57 16.92 18.69
C LYS A 367 30.63 15.99 18.06
N HIS A 368 30.31 15.27 16.99
CA HIS A 368 31.31 14.41 16.33
C HIS A 368 32.20 15.14 15.31
N VAL A 369 31.95 16.43 15.01
CA VAL A 369 32.81 17.25 14.15
C VAL A 369 33.04 18.60 14.85
N LYS A 370 34.21 18.78 15.45
CA LYS A 370 34.71 20.11 15.86
C LYS A 370 34.99 20.91 14.60
N ALA A 371 34.09 21.81 14.21
CA ALA A 371 34.45 22.86 13.26
C ALA A 371 35.44 23.82 13.95
N ILE A 372 36.64 23.92 13.42
CA ILE A 372 37.67 24.87 13.86
C ILE A 372 37.13 26.29 13.57
N GLY A 373 36.81 27.05 14.63
CA GLY A 373 36.49 28.48 14.48
C GLY A 373 35.09 28.94 14.89
N SER A 374 34.26 28.16 15.58
CA SER A 374 32.95 28.60 16.04
C SER A 374 32.96 29.20 17.44
N ALA A 375 32.25 30.36 17.57
CA ALA A 375 31.95 31.06 18.83
C ALA A 375 31.36 30.12 19.91
N GLU A 376 31.40 30.55 21.18
CA GLU A 376 30.94 29.81 22.37
C GLU A 376 29.67 28.99 22.10
N VAL A 377 29.85 27.66 21.97
CA VAL A 377 28.71 26.74 21.86
C VAL A 377 28.12 26.58 23.26
N THR A 378 26.94 27.10 23.49
CA THR A 378 26.15 26.82 24.70
C THR A 378 26.04 25.29 24.85
N GLU A 379 26.52 24.76 25.97
CA GLU A 379 26.54 23.32 26.21
C GLU A 379 25.11 22.80 26.48
N TYR A 380 24.78 21.62 25.93
CA TYR A 380 23.54 20.93 26.24
C TYR A 380 23.45 20.62 27.73
N LYS A 381 22.40 21.10 28.37
CA LYS A 381 22.14 20.83 29.79
C LYS A 381 21.34 19.52 29.87
N TYR A 382 21.97 18.49 30.47
CA TYR A 382 21.35 17.18 30.62
C TYR A 382 20.25 17.20 31.71
N PRO A 383 18.96 17.01 31.36
CA PRO A 383 17.86 17.22 32.28
C PRO A 383 17.91 16.37 33.56
N HIS A 384 18.44 15.15 33.48
CA HIS A 384 18.53 14.26 34.64
C HIS A 384 19.45 14.77 35.76
N ASN A 385 20.30 15.76 35.48
CA ASN A 385 21.15 16.40 36.51
C ASN A 385 20.41 17.51 37.27
N PHE A 386 19.14 17.76 36.98
CA PHE A 386 18.34 18.82 37.55
C PHE A 386 17.13 18.29 38.29
N ALA A 387 16.58 19.09 39.23
CA ALA A 387 15.37 18.74 39.95
C ALA A 387 14.19 18.45 39.01
N ASN A 388 13.39 17.46 39.32
CA ASN A 388 12.27 16.99 38.49
C ASN A 388 12.66 16.54 37.09
N HIS A 389 13.96 16.26 36.83
CA HIS A 389 14.50 15.94 35.52
C HIS A 389 14.13 16.96 34.44
N TYR A 390 14.14 18.26 34.83
CA TYR A 390 13.77 19.34 33.95
C TYR A 390 14.73 20.51 34.06
N VAL A 391 15.09 21.10 32.90
CA VAL A 391 15.86 22.32 32.79
C VAL A 391 15.34 23.15 31.63
N LYS A 392 15.20 24.46 31.85
CA LYS A 392 14.75 25.38 30.80
C LYS A 392 15.88 25.58 29.79
N GLN A 393 15.69 25.11 28.57
CA GLN A 393 16.57 25.36 27.42
C GLN A 393 15.71 25.33 26.13
N ALA A 394 16.24 25.90 25.05
CA ALA A 394 15.54 25.92 23.76
C ALA A 394 15.69 24.56 23.04
N TYR A 395 14.59 24.02 22.52
CA TYR A 395 14.56 22.81 21.69
C TYR A 395 14.14 23.09 20.24
N LEU A 396 13.67 24.31 19.97
CA LEU A 396 13.40 24.86 18.66
C LEU A 396 14.10 26.22 18.54
N THR A 397 14.56 26.59 17.36
CA THR A 397 15.15 27.90 17.08
C THR A 397 14.10 29.01 17.20
N VAL A 398 12.91 28.77 16.65
CA VAL A 398 11.74 29.62 16.84
C VAL A 398 10.72 28.83 17.68
N PRO A 399 10.44 29.23 18.91
CA PRO A 399 9.49 28.54 19.78
C PRO A 399 8.09 28.52 19.16
N LYS A 400 7.50 27.35 19.08
CA LYS A 400 6.08 27.17 18.71
C LYS A 400 5.48 26.04 19.55
N LYS A 401 4.21 26.21 19.97
CA LYS A 401 3.47 25.22 20.74
C LYS A 401 2.56 24.45 19.78
N TYR A 402 2.92 23.20 19.52
CA TYR A 402 2.12 22.27 18.72
C TYR A 402 1.18 21.42 19.58
N TYR A 403 1.68 20.83 20.67
CA TYR A 403 0.88 19.97 21.54
C TYR A 403 0.16 20.80 22.60
N ARG A 404 -1.17 20.73 22.56
CA ARG A 404 -2.08 21.41 23.49
C ARG A 404 -2.97 20.34 24.12
N PRO A 405 -2.54 19.74 25.27
CA PRO A 405 -3.34 18.71 25.94
C PRO A 405 -4.69 19.24 26.37
N THR A 406 -5.71 18.40 26.31
CA THR A 406 -7.05 18.70 26.79
C THR A 406 -7.16 18.43 28.30
N GLU A 407 -8.34 18.66 28.88
CA GLU A 407 -8.63 18.28 30.27
C GLU A 407 -9.30 16.87 30.36
N GLU A 408 -9.35 16.13 29.24
CA GLU A 408 -9.99 14.83 29.16
C GLU A 408 -9.04 13.69 29.55
N GLY A 409 -9.53 12.80 30.41
CA GLY A 409 -8.84 11.60 30.81
C GLY A 409 -7.41 11.84 31.34
N TYR A 410 -6.44 11.10 30.81
CA TYR A 410 -5.04 11.20 31.24
C TYR A 410 -4.37 12.52 30.78
N GLU A 411 -4.91 13.22 29.77
CA GLU A 411 -4.36 14.50 29.34
C GLU A 411 -4.47 15.58 30.41
N ALA A 412 -5.47 15.52 31.31
CA ALA A 412 -5.53 16.38 32.48
C ALA A 412 -4.29 16.24 33.39
N THR A 413 -3.74 15.03 33.51
CA THR A 413 -2.49 14.76 34.24
C THR A 413 -1.28 15.32 33.49
N ILE A 414 -1.25 15.17 32.17
CA ILE A 414 -0.21 15.76 31.31
C ILE A 414 -0.23 17.29 31.41
N SER A 415 -1.41 17.91 31.32
CA SER A 415 -1.61 19.35 31.46
C SER A 415 -1.05 19.89 32.78
N LYS A 416 -1.40 19.25 33.90
CA LYS A 416 -0.86 19.56 35.23
C LYS A 416 0.66 19.42 35.29
N ARG A 417 1.22 18.37 34.70
CA ARG A 417 2.66 18.17 34.64
C ARG A 417 3.35 19.27 33.85
N LEU A 418 2.84 19.62 32.68
CA LEU A 418 3.41 20.70 31.86
C LEU A 418 3.33 22.06 32.58
N ALA A 419 2.21 22.36 33.24
CA ALA A 419 2.07 23.57 34.05
C ALA A 419 3.10 23.64 35.19
N SER A 420 3.33 22.55 35.90
CA SER A 420 4.35 22.46 36.96
C SER A 420 5.79 22.68 36.47
N LEU A 421 6.03 22.50 35.18
CA LEU A 421 7.31 22.79 34.52
C LEU A 421 7.36 24.20 33.86
N GLY A 422 6.34 25.02 34.04
CA GLY A 422 6.23 26.33 33.39
C GLY A 422 6.09 26.27 31.88
N ARG A 423 5.44 25.21 31.37
CA ARG A 423 5.15 24.97 29.95
C ARG A 423 3.65 24.91 29.64
N SER A 424 2.87 25.73 30.32
CA SER A 424 1.43 25.86 30.09
C SER A 424 1.09 26.49 28.73
#